data_736a1288e1423e3a245ccc90fd8212bd
#
_entry.id   736a1288e1423e3a245ccc90fd8212bd
#
_cell.length_a   1.000
_cell.length_b   1.000
_cell.length_c   1.000
_cell.angle_alpha   90.00
_cell.angle_beta   90.00
_cell.angle_gamma   90.00
#
_symmetry.space_group_name_H-M   'P 1'
#
loop_
_entity.id
_entity.type
_entity.pdbx_description
1 polymer ?
#
loop_
_entity_poly.entity_id
_entity_poly.type
_entity_poly.pdbx_seq_one_letter_code
_entity_poly.pdbx_strand_id
1 'polypeptide(L)'
;MIDLNGRVAIVTGAGSGLGRAHARLLAQRGARVVVNDLGDGAESLVQEIAETGGQARAFLGSVTNAARMQEMVAETLQCWKRIDILVNNAGILRDKSFAKMSLDDFRLVLEVHLMGAVHCTRAVWEIMRKQNYGRIVMTTSSSGLYGNFGQSNYSAAKMALVGLMQTLALEGAKYDIRVNCIAPTAATQMMEGILPPEQLAMLRPEFVSPAVLALVSEDAPTRTILCAGGGGFEMANITLTQGIHIPGDPPSADTLLARLTEVADRTGEAVPNQGFVQSQCELKKAGFVAPQTAVRHVQAACSTK
;
A
#
# COMPACT_ATOMS: atom_id res chain seq x y z
N MET A 1 2.66 3.50 24.42
CA MET A 1 1.37 3.45 23.66
C MET A 1 1.54 4.33 22.44
N ILE A 2 1.10 3.88 21.25
CA ILE A 2 1.17 4.73 20.04
C ILE A 2 0.24 5.91 20.22
N ASP A 3 0.78 7.12 20.15
CA ASP A 3 0.08 8.40 20.31
C ASP A 3 0.14 9.17 18.99
N LEU A 4 -1.00 9.66 18.53
CA LEU A 4 -1.15 10.45 17.31
C LEU A 4 -1.66 11.87 17.59
N ASN A 5 -1.55 12.35 18.82
CA ASN A 5 -1.93 13.71 19.18
C ASN A 5 -1.23 14.74 18.29
N GLY A 6 -2.02 15.70 17.77
CA GLY A 6 -1.52 16.70 16.84
C GLY A 6 -1.30 16.23 15.40
N ARG A 7 -1.42 14.95 15.09
CA ARG A 7 -1.36 14.42 13.73
C ARG A 7 -2.70 14.56 13.01
N VAL A 8 -2.62 14.69 11.68
CA VAL A 8 -3.78 14.76 10.79
C VAL A 8 -3.75 13.61 9.81
N ALA A 9 -4.81 12.82 9.79
CA ALA A 9 -4.97 11.64 8.95
C ALA A 9 -6.08 11.83 7.92
N ILE A 10 -5.87 11.36 6.70
CA ILE A 10 -6.89 11.19 5.67
C ILE A 10 -7.08 9.70 5.45
N VAL A 11 -8.32 9.21 5.55
CA VAL A 11 -8.68 7.81 5.26
C VAL A 11 -9.72 7.81 4.15
N THR A 12 -9.42 7.13 3.02
CA THR A 12 -10.33 7.03 1.88
C THR A 12 -11.18 5.78 1.96
N GLY A 13 -12.44 5.85 1.47
CA GLY A 13 -13.41 4.76 1.63
C GLY A 13 -13.70 4.47 3.10
N ALA A 14 -13.83 5.52 3.90
CA ALA A 14 -13.90 5.41 5.35
C ALA A 14 -15.32 5.47 5.94
N GLY A 15 -16.34 5.54 5.11
CA GLY A 15 -17.74 5.50 5.55
C GLY A 15 -18.18 4.14 6.10
N SER A 16 -17.50 3.05 5.72
CA SER A 16 -17.87 1.69 6.12
C SER A 16 -16.65 0.76 6.24
N GLY A 17 -16.85 -0.45 6.74
CA GLY A 17 -15.90 -1.56 6.74
C GLY A 17 -14.53 -1.21 7.33
N LEU A 18 -13.47 -1.62 6.61
CA LEU A 18 -12.08 -1.42 7.03
C LEU A 18 -11.73 0.06 7.24
N GLY A 19 -12.07 0.91 6.27
CA GLY A 19 -11.77 2.34 6.35
C GLY A 19 -12.39 3.01 7.57
N ARG A 20 -13.65 2.65 7.90
CA ARG A 20 -14.34 3.13 9.11
C ARG A 20 -13.60 2.71 10.38
N ALA A 21 -13.21 1.43 10.46
CA ALA A 21 -12.49 0.91 11.62
C ALA A 21 -11.11 1.57 11.78
N HIS A 22 -10.40 1.79 10.67
CA HIS A 22 -9.11 2.50 10.68
C HIS A 22 -9.27 3.95 11.16
N ALA A 23 -10.19 4.71 10.57
CA ALA A 23 -10.44 6.11 10.91
C ALA A 23 -10.83 6.25 12.39
N ARG A 24 -11.69 5.37 12.90
CA ARG A 24 -12.08 5.33 14.32
C ARG A 24 -10.86 5.11 15.22
N LEU A 25 -10.03 4.10 14.93
CA LEU A 25 -8.86 3.82 15.77
C LEU A 25 -7.84 4.97 15.73
N LEU A 26 -7.59 5.58 14.58
CA LEU A 26 -6.69 6.73 14.47
C LEU A 26 -7.20 7.91 15.30
N ALA A 27 -8.51 8.19 15.27
CA ALA A 27 -9.13 9.23 16.10
C ALA A 27 -9.03 8.91 17.62
N GLN A 28 -9.27 7.67 18.03
CA GLN A 28 -9.08 7.21 19.40
C GLN A 28 -7.64 7.35 19.91
N ARG A 29 -6.67 7.40 18.99
CA ARG A 29 -5.25 7.62 19.30
C ARG A 29 -4.84 9.09 19.21
N GLY A 30 -5.80 10.01 19.08
CA GLY A 30 -5.59 11.46 19.12
C GLY A 30 -5.40 12.12 17.76
N ALA A 31 -5.46 11.38 16.62
CA ALA A 31 -5.41 11.98 15.31
C ALA A 31 -6.69 12.77 15.01
N ARG A 32 -6.55 13.88 14.27
CA ARG A 32 -7.66 14.54 13.58
C ARG A 32 -7.86 13.85 12.25
N VAL A 33 -9.09 13.42 11.94
CA VAL A 33 -9.33 12.51 10.81
C VAL A 33 -10.23 13.15 9.76
N VAL A 34 -9.78 13.15 8.51
CA VAL A 34 -10.66 13.35 7.34
C VAL A 34 -11.20 11.98 6.94
N VAL A 35 -12.51 11.85 6.99
CA VAL A 35 -13.27 10.66 6.58
C VAL A 35 -13.74 10.90 5.14
N ASN A 36 -13.04 10.35 4.16
CA ASN A 36 -13.45 10.48 2.76
C ASN A 36 -14.26 9.26 2.33
N ASP A 37 -15.41 9.50 1.72
CA ASP A 37 -16.27 8.48 1.10
C ASP A 37 -17.17 9.10 0.02
N LEU A 38 -18.00 8.30 -0.62
CA LEU A 38 -19.03 8.72 -1.58
C LEU A 38 -20.40 8.95 -0.92
N GLY A 39 -20.66 8.35 0.22
CA GLY A 39 -21.96 8.30 0.87
C GLY A 39 -21.98 8.80 2.31
N ASP A 40 -23.18 8.80 2.89
CA ASP A 40 -23.52 9.36 4.21
C ASP A 40 -22.81 8.66 5.38
N GLY A 41 -22.22 7.48 5.15
CA GLY A 41 -21.41 6.77 6.14
C GLY A 41 -20.23 7.60 6.68
N ALA A 42 -19.73 8.55 5.88
CA ALA A 42 -18.67 9.47 6.31
C ALA A 42 -19.15 10.41 7.41
N GLU A 43 -20.33 11.01 7.26
CA GLU A 43 -20.90 11.92 8.26
C GLU A 43 -21.29 11.19 9.53
N SER A 44 -21.87 9.98 9.41
CA SER A 44 -22.17 9.11 10.56
C SER A 44 -20.91 8.79 11.38
N LEU A 45 -19.79 8.50 10.72
CA LEU A 45 -18.53 8.24 11.45
C LEU A 45 -17.98 9.50 12.12
N VAL A 46 -18.09 10.66 11.48
CA VAL A 46 -17.67 11.95 12.09
C VAL A 46 -18.43 12.21 13.38
N GLN A 47 -19.75 11.99 13.38
CA GLN A 47 -20.56 12.13 14.59
C GLN A 47 -20.11 11.14 15.68
N GLU A 48 -19.93 9.87 15.35
CA GLU A 48 -19.43 8.85 16.30
C GLU A 48 -18.07 9.23 16.92
N ILE A 49 -17.15 9.74 16.09
CA ILE A 49 -15.84 10.21 16.58
C ILE A 49 -16.00 11.41 17.52
N ALA A 50 -16.88 12.34 17.20
CA ALA A 50 -17.15 13.51 18.05
C ALA A 50 -17.77 13.12 19.40
N GLU A 51 -18.69 12.17 19.42
CA GLU A 51 -19.30 11.63 20.65
C GLU A 51 -18.27 11.01 21.62
N THR A 52 -17.16 10.51 21.07
CA THR A 52 -16.03 9.97 21.86
C THR A 52 -14.95 11.01 22.18
N GLY A 53 -15.19 12.30 21.87
CA GLY A 53 -14.25 13.40 22.13
C GLY A 53 -13.14 13.55 21.09
N GLY A 54 -13.18 12.81 19.99
CA GLY A 54 -12.24 12.93 18.88
C GLY A 54 -12.59 14.07 17.91
N GLN A 55 -11.73 14.33 16.95
CA GLN A 55 -11.93 15.35 15.91
C GLN A 55 -11.92 14.70 14.52
N ALA A 56 -13.00 14.88 13.78
CA ALA A 56 -13.10 14.41 12.40
C ALA A 56 -13.88 15.37 11.51
N ARG A 57 -13.69 15.24 10.20
CA ARG A 57 -14.46 15.94 9.17
C ARG A 57 -14.78 14.96 8.05
N ALA A 58 -16.01 15.00 7.56
CA ALA A 58 -16.40 14.26 6.35
C ALA A 58 -15.95 15.04 5.10
N PHE A 59 -15.53 14.31 4.09
CA PHE A 59 -15.33 14.84 2.74
C PHE A 59 -15.93 13.88 1.72
N LEU A 60 -17.02 14.32 1.06
CA LEU A 60 -17.70 13.52 0.05
C LEU A 60 -17.08 13.75 -1.32
N GLY A 61 -16.49 12.68 -1.89
CA GLY A 61 -15.85 12.75 -3.20
C GLY A 61 -15.20 11.45 -3.62
N SER A 62 -15.26 11.20 -4.93
CA SER A 62 -14.60 10.03 -5.51
C SER A 62 -13.10 10.20 -5.60
N VAL A 63 -12.35 9.17 -5.21
CA VAL A 63 -10.88 9.12 -5.37
C VAL A 63 -10.46 9.12 -6.85
N THR A 64 -11.36 8.79 -7.77
CA THR A 64 -11.10 8.86 -9.22
C THR A 64 -11.09 10.29 -9.75
N ASN A 65 -11.60 11.25 -8.99
CA ASN A 65 -11.57 12.67 -9.35
C ASN A 65 -10.37 13.37 -8.68
N ALA A 66 -9.31 13.55 -9.46
CA ALA A 66 -8.07 14.17 -8.96
C ALA A 66 -8.29 15.60 -8.42
N ALA A 67 -9.19 16.40 -9.03
CA ALA A 67 -9.48 17.75 -8.57
C ALA A 67 -10.19 17.74 -7.20
N ARG A 68 -11.16 16.82 -7.01
CA ARG A 68 -11.82 16.65 -5.70
C ARG A 68 -10.81 16.22 -4.62
N MET A 69 -9.83 15.39 -4.94
CA MET A 69 -8.79 15.01 -3.96
C MET A 69 -7.88 16.19 -3.61
N GLN A 70 -7.59 17.07 -4.56
CA GLN A 70 -6.87 18.32 -4.28
C GLN A 70 -7.69 19.28 -3.38
N GLU A 71 -9.00 19.39 -3.62
CA GLU A 71 -9.92 20.19 -2.77
C GLU A 71 -9.96 19.63 -1.33
N MET A 72 -10.07 18.31 -1.15
CA MET A 72 -10.00 17.66 0.16
C MET A 72 -8.73 18.04 0.91
N VAL A 73 -7.60 17.99 0.23
CA VAL A 73 -6.30 18.35 0.80
C VAL A 73 -6.25 19.83 1.15
N ALA A 74 -6.73 20.71 0.28
CA ALA A 74 -6.77 22.17 0.53
C ALA A 74 -7.62 22.52 1.74
N GLU A 75 -8.83 21.96 1.84
CA GLU A 75 -9.71 22.12 3.01
C GLU A 75 -9.09 21.61 4.30
N THR A 76 -8.41 20.45 4.23
CA THR A 76 -7.69 19.88 5.38
C THR A 76 -6.60 20.81 5.88
N LEU A 77 -5.80 21.36 4.96
CA LEU A 77 -4.75 22.34 5.30
C LEU A 77 -5.32 23.66 5.82
N GLN A 78 -6.43 24.10 5.29
CA GLN A 78 -7.11 25.31 5.80
C GLN A 78 -7.51 25.14 7.27
N CYS A 79 -8.03 23.94 7.63
CA CYS A 79 -8.48 23.65 8.98
C CYS A 79 -7.35 23.35 9.96
N TRP A 80 -6.41 22.49 9.59
CA TRP A 80 -5.45 21.89 10.53
C TRP A 80 -3.99 22.15 10.20
N LYS A 81 -3.69 22.84 9.10
CA LYS A 81 -2.37 23.34 8.68
C LYS A 81 -1.33 22.26 8.38
N ARG A 82 -1.70 20.97 8.46
CA ARG A 82 -0.79 19.83 8.22
C ARG A 82 -1.55 18.62 7.74
N ILE A 83 -0.84 17.65 7.14
CA ILE A 83 -1.32 16.33 6.79
C ILE A 83 -0.16 15.35 7.03
N ASP A 84 -0.34 14.40 7.94
CA ASP A 84 0.71 13.50 8.40
C ASP A 84 0.52 12.08 7.90
N ILE A 85 -0.73 11.65 7.76
CA ILE A 85 -1.10 10.27 7.50
C ILE A 85 -2.08 10.24 6.32
N LEU A 86 -1.84 9.31 5.38
CA LEU A 86 -2.77 8.97 4.31
C LEU A 86 -2.98 7.45 4.29
N VAL A 87 -4.22 7.02 4.44
CA VAL A 87 -4.63 5.62 4.26
C VAL A 87 -5.46 5.51 2.98
N ASN A 88 -4.84 5.00 1.92
CA ASN A 88 -5.48 4.68 0.64
C ASN A 88 -6.23 3.35 0.78
N ASN A 89 -7.50 3.42 1.18
CA ASN A 89 -8.32 2.24 1.44
C ASN A 89 -9.51 2.12 0.47
N ALA A 90 -9.96 3.17 -0.17
CA ALA A 90 -11.09 3.15 -1.11
C ALA A 90 -10.94 2.05 -2.16
N GLY A 91 -12.04 1.34 -2.45
CA GLY A 91 -12.00 0.23 -3.39
C GLY A 91 -13.37 -0.33 -3.73
N ILE A 92 -13.42 -1.08 -4.82
CA ILE A 92 -14.61 -1.77 -5.35
C ILE A 92 -14.23 -3.18 -5.81
N LEU A 93 -15.23 -4.04 -5.97
CA LEU A 93 -15.08 -5.34 -6.64
C LEU A 93 -15.92 -5.39 -7.93
N ARG A 94 -15.37 -6.03 -8.96
CA ARG A 94 -16.04 -6.39 -10.22
C ARG A 94 -15.53 -7.77 -10.65
N ASP A 95 -15.86 -8.77 -9.82
CA ASP A 95 -15.30 -10.12 -9.94
C ASP A 95 -15.99 -10.91 -11.05
N LYS A 96 -15.20 -11.41 -11.98
CA LYS A 96 -15.60 -12.32 -13.07
C LYS A 96 -14.37 -13.10 -13.54
N SER A 97 -14.56 -14.33 -14.03
CA SER A 97 -13.45 -15.02 -14.71
C SER A 97 -12.92 -14.17 -15.86
N PHE A 98 -11.63 -14.25 -16.15
CA PHE A 98 -10.97 -13.39 -17.15
C PHE A 98 -11.67 -13.41 -18.52
N ALA A 99 -12.12 -14.59 -18.94
CA ALA A 99 -12.86 -14.75 -20.22
C ALA A 99 -14.22 -14.03 -20.25
N LYS A 100 -14.83 -13.74 -19.10
CA LYS A 100 -16.15 -13.08 -18.99
C LYS A 100 -16.05 -11.63 -18.50
N MET A 101 -14.86 -11.19 -18.12
CA MET A 101 -14.64 -9.84 -17.60
C MET A 101 -14.67 -8.82 -18.74
N SER A 102 -15.43 -7.74 -18.57
CA SER A 102 -15.39 -6.62 -19.51
C SER A 102 -14.14 -5.77 -19.31
N LEU A 103 -13.64 -5.15 -20.36
CA LEU A 103 -12.53 -4.19 -20.24
C LEU A 103 -12.93 -2.96 -19.44
N ASP A 104 -14.19 -2.59 -19.41
CA ASP A 104 -14.68 -1.46 -18.62
C ASP A 104 -14.67 -1.78 -17.13
N ASP A 105 -15.09 -2.98 -16.71
CA ASP A 105 -14.93 -3.44 -15.32
C ASP A 105 -13.45 -3.50 -14.94
N PHE A 106 -12.58 -3.94 -15.86
CA PHE A 106 -11.14 -3.99 -15.62
C PHE A 106 -10.56 -2.59 -15.40
N ARG A 107 -10.86 -1.64 -16.29
CA ARG A 107 -10.43 -0.25 -16.20
C ARG A 107 -10.96 0.44 -14.95
N LEU A 108 -12.25 0.25 -14.63
CA LEU A 108 -12.88 0.87 -13.48
C LEU A 108 -12.21 0.44 -12.17
N VAL A 109 -11.85 -0.84 -12.03
CA VAL A 109 -11.16 -1.34 -10.85
C VAL A 109 -9.75 -0.75 -10.73
N LEU A 110 -9.00 -0.65 -11.84
CA LEU A 110 -7.70 0.04 -11.85
C LEU A 110 -7.85 1.53 -11.51
N GLU A 111 -8.87 2.19 -12.06
CA GLU A 111 -9.11 3.62 -11.83
C GLU A 111 -9.38 3.91 -10.36
N VAL A 112 -10.22 3.11 -9.70
CA VAL A 112 -10.54 3.32 -8.29
C VAL A 112 -9.36 2.97 -7.38
N HIS A 113 -8.77 1.78 -7.55
CA HIS A 113 -7.76 1.27 -6.61
C HIS A 113 -6.39 1.89 -6.83
N LEU A 114 -5.90 1.91 -8.08
CA LEU A 114 -4.57 2.40 -8.40
C LEU A 114 -4.57 3.91 -8.61
N MET A 115 -5.34 4.40 -9.58
CA MET A 115 -5.34 5.84 -9.87
C MET A 115 -5.90 6.67 -8.73
N GLY A 116 -6.93 6.17 -8.01
CA GLY A 116 -7.42 6.81 -6.80
C GLY A 116 -6.34 6.98 -5.74
N ALA A 117 -5.53 5.94 -5.49
CA ALA A 117 -4.40 6.03 -4.57
C ALA A 117 -3.31 6.99 -5.08
N VAL A 118 -3.04 7.01 -6.39
CA VAL A 118 -2.12 7.97 -7.02
C VAL A 118 -2.60 9.41 -6.84
N HIS A 119 -3.88 9.70 -7.09
CA HIS A 119 -4.46 11.03 -6.95
C HIS A 119 -4.33 11.53 -5.49
N CYS A 120 -4.73 10.72 -4.51
CA CYS A 120 -4.64 11.07 -3.10
C CYS A 120 -3.19 11.26 -2.65
N THR A 121 -2.31 10.35 -3.01
CA THR A 121 -0.90 10.40 -2.64
C THR A 121 -0.21 11.63 -3.24
N ARG A 122 -0.44 11.90 -4.52
CA ARG A 122 0.12 13.08 -5.20
C ARG A 122 -0.35 14.38 -4.57
N ALA A 123 -1.60 14.46 -4.14
CA ALA A 123 -2.16 15.65 -3.51
C ALA A 123 -1.49 15.97 -2.15
N VAL A 124 -1.07 14.96 -1.37
CA VAL A 124 -0.41 15.17 -0.07
C VAL A 124 1.12 15.19 -0.15
N TRP A 125 1.72 14.70 -1.23
CA TRP A 125 3.15 14.42 -1.31
C TRP A 125 4.05 15.62 -1.02
N GLU A 126 3.82 16.75 -1.71
CA GLU A 126 4.63 17.97 -1.51
C GLU A 126 4.43 18.60 -0.12
N ILE A 127 3.26 18.38 0.49
CA ILE A 127 2.97 18.84 1.85
C ILE A 127 3.83 18.03 2.84
N MET A 128 3.81 16.70 2.72
CA MET A 128 4.61 15.80 3.54
C MET A 128 6.11 16.05 3.35
N ARG A 129 6.56 16.31 2.12
CA ARG A 129 7.96 16.69 1.84
C ARG A 129 8.37 17.97 2.57
N LYS A 130 7.55 19.03 2.52
CA LYS A 130 7.81 20.29 3.21
C LYS A 130 7.79 20.14 4.74
N GLN A 131 6.97 19.23 5.25
CA GLN A 131 6.89 18.90 6.68
C GLN A 131 8.07 18.04 7.15
N ASN A 132 8.82 17.40 6.25
CA ASN A 132 9.76 16.31 6.54
C ASN A 132 9.11 15.23 7.41
N TYR A 133 7.88 14.87 7.09
CA TYR A 133 7.12 13.81 7.76
C TYR A 133 5.94 13.36 6.90
N GLY A 134 5.78 12.05 6.74
CA GLY A 134 4.62 11.46 6.12
C GLY A 134 4.51 9.96 6.40
N ARG A 135 3.29 9.47 6.56
CA ARG A 135 2.98 8.05 6.73
C ARG A 135 1.88 7.67 5.75
N ILE A 136 2.20 6.84 4.78
CA ILE A 136 1.28 6.45 3.71
C ILE A 136 1.08 4.95 3.76
N VAL A 137 -0.17 4.52 3.81
CA VAL A 137 -0.56 3.11 3.76
C VAL A 137 -1.39 2.87 2.51
N MET A 138 -0.97 1.92 1.68
CA MET A 138 -1.69 1.42 0.52
C MET A 138 -2.40 0.12 0.89
N THR A 139 -3.71 0.04 0.71
CA THR A 139 -4.44 -1.19 0.96
C THR A 139 -4.31 -2.13 -0.25
N THR A 140 -3.35 -3.06 -0.17
CA THR A 140 -3.20 -4.17 -1.12
C THR A 140 -4.14 -5.33 -0.75
N SER A 141 -3.83 -6.56 -1.11
CA SER A 141 -4.63 -7.76 -0.81
C SER A 141 -3.82 -9.03 -1.01
N SER A 142 -4.16 -10.10 -0.30
CA SER A 142 -3.69 -11.46 -0.61
C SER A 142 -3.95 -11.85 -2.07
N SER A 143 -5.08 -11.41 -2.65
CA SER A 143 -5.37 -11.62 -4.07
C SER A 143 -4.35 -10.92 -4.98
N GLY A 144 -3.86 -9.72 -4.59
CA GLY A 144 -2.79 -9.03 -5.30
C GLY A 144 -1.45 -9.77 -5.18
N LEU A 145 -1.15 -10.31 -3.99
CA LEU A 145 0.12 -10.96 -3.70
C LEU A 145 0.22 -12.37 -4.29
N TYR A 146 -0.88 -13.14 -4.26
CA TYR A 146 -0.87 -14.58 -4.54
C TYR A 146 -1.85 -14.99 -5.64
N GLY A 147 -2.66 -14.05 -6.14
CA GLY A 147 -3.71 -14.33 -7.10
C GLY A 147 -4.98 -14.89 -6.46
N ASN A 148 -6.12 -14.69 -7.13
CA ASN A 148 -7.40 -15.31 -6.79
C ASN A 148 -8.25 -15.48 -8.05
N PHE A 149 -8.93 -16.63 -8.18
CA PHE A 149 -9.78 -16.87 -9.33
C PHE A 149 -10.90 -15.83 -9.44
N GLY A 150 -11.10 -15.31 -10.65
CA GLY A 150 -12.14 -14.31 -10.92
C GLY A 150 -11.78 -12.86 -10.60
N GLN A 151 -10.56 -12.59 -10.11
CA GLN A 151 -10.13 -11.28 -9.65
C GLN A 151 -8.92 -10.72 -10.43
N SER A 152 -8.81 -10.99 -11.72
CA SER A 152 -7.66 -10.55 -12.52
C SER A 152 -7.48 -9.01 -12.54
N ASN A 153 -8.57 -8.24 -12.60
CA ASN A 153 -8.57 -6.78 -12.49
C ASN A 153 -8.15 -6.30 -11.08
N TYR A 154 -8.76 -6.87 -10.06
CA TYR A 154 -8.51 -6.54 -8.66
C TYR A 154 -7.08 -6.92 -8.24
N SER A 155 -6.65 -8.14 -8.57
CA SER A 155 -5.29 -8.61 -8.29
C SER A 155 -4.23 -7.73 -8.97
N ALA A 156 -4.43 -7.37 -10.24
CA ALA A 156 -3.55 -6.46 -10.96
C ALA A 156 -3.46 -5.09 -10.29
N ALA A 157 -4.60 -4.49 -9.92
CA ALA A 157 -4.65 -3.21 -9.23
C ALA A 157 -3.94 -3.25 -7.87
N LYS A 158 -4.18 -4.31 -7.09
CA LYS A 158 -3.62 -4.47 -5.75
C LYS A 158 -2.11 -4.77 -5.76
N MET A 159 -1.62 -5.50 -6.75
CA MET A 159 -0.18 -5.69 -6.92
C MET A 159 0.51 -4.43 -7.46
N ALA A 160 -0.16 -3.64 -8.30
CA ALA A 160 0.35 -2.35 -8.75
C ALA A 160 0.59 -1.37 -7.58
N LEU A 161 -0.24 -1.40 -6.54
CA LEU A 161 -0.02 -0.62 -5.30
C LEU A 161 1.26 -1.03 -4.57
N VAL A 162 1.64 -2.32 -4.62
CA VAL A 162 2.93 -2.78 -4.06
C VAL A 162 4.09 -2.18 -4.85
N GLY A 163 4.05 -2.18 -6.18
CA GLY A 163 5.06 -1.53 -7.01
C GLY A 163 5.17 -0.02 -6.76
N LEU A 164 4.03 0.65 -6.62
CA LEU A 164 3.97 2.08 -6.29
C LEU A 164 4.60 2.34 -4.90
N MET A 165 4.23 1.57 -3.89
CA MET A 165 4.79 1.65 -2.54
C MET A 165 6.30 1.47 -2.53
N GLN A 166 6.83 0.47 -3.26
CA GLN A 166 8.26 0.20 -3.34
C GLN A 166 9.05 1.43 -3.82
N THR A 167 8.55 2.11 -4.85
CA THR A 167 9.21 3.30 -5.41
C THR A 167 9.07 4.52 -4.52
N LEU A 168 7.86 4.81 -4.05
CA LEU A 168 7.60 5.97 -3.21
C LEU A 168 8.30 5.90 -1.85
N ALA A 169 8.52 4.70 -1.31
CA ALA A 169 9.33 4.50 -0.10
C ALA A 169 10.79 4.95 -0.29
N LEU A 170 11.37 4.71 -1.47
CA LEU A 170 12.72 5.17 -1.82
C LEU A 170 12.77 6.68 -2.02
N GLU A 171 11.80 7.24 -2.76
CA GLU A 171 11.73 8.69 -3.02
C GLU A 171 11.44 9.51 -1.76
N GLY A 172 10.67 8.95 -0.82
CA GLY A 172 10.27 9.58 0.43
C GLY A 172 11.33 9.54 1.53
N ALA A 173 12.31 8.64 1.44
CA ALA A 173 13.24 8.32 2.53
C ALA A 173 13.96 9.56 3.12
N LYS A 174 14.42 10.47 2.27
CA LYS A 174 15.14 11.69 2.72
C LYS A 174 14.23 12.74 3.39
N TYR A 175 12.91 12.56 3.35
CA TYR A 175 11.92 13.46 3.95
C TYR A 175 11.14 12.81 5.09
N ASP A 176 11.61 11.69 5.62
CA ASP A 176 10.87 10.86 6.58
C ASP A 176 9.44 10.54 6.14
N ILE A 177 9.24 10.34 4.83
CA ILE A 177 7.98 9.83 4.30
C ILE A 177 8.11 8.32 4.20
N ARG A 178 7.37 7.60 5.04
CA ARG A 178 7.34 6.14 5.08
C ARG A 178 6.10 5.63 4.36
N VAL A 179 6.29 4.71 3.42
CA VAL A 179 5.22 4.18 2.58
C VAL A 179 5.18 2.67 2.73
N ASN A 180 4.01 2.14 3.09
CA ASN A 180 3.81 0.73 3.39
C ASN A 180 2.53 0.21 2.71
N CYS A 181 2.41 -1.12 2.63
CA CYS A 181 1.18 -1.81 2.24
C CYS A 181 0.57 -2.56 3.42
N ILE A 182 -0.74 -2.54 3.52
CA ILE A 182 -1.55 -3.47 4.31
C ILE A 182 -2.26 -4.44 3.37
N ALA A 183 -2.16 -5.75 3.62
CA ALA A 183 -2.94 -6.79 2.95
C ALA A 183 -3.95 -7.37 3.95
N PRO A 184 -5.17 -6.81 4.01
CA PRO A 184 -6.14 -7.18 5.02
C PRO A 184 -6.91 -8.43 4.65
N THR A 185 -7.28 -9.23 5.66
CA THR A 185 -8.35 -10.23 5.59
C THR A 185 -9.42 -9.83 6.61
N ALA A 186 -10.55 -9.32 6.12
CA ALA A 186 -11.64 -8.87 6.98
C ALA A 186 -13.01 -9.22 6.38
N ALA A 187 -13.93 -9.58 7.25
CA ALA A 187 -15.34 -9.68 6.90
C ALA A 187 -15.90 -8.28 6.62
N THR A 188 -16.09 -7.99 5.36
CA THR A 188 -16.79 -6.81 4.86
C THR A 188 -18.08 -7.25 4.18
N GLN A 189 -18.96 -6.34 3.83
CA GLN A 189 -20.14 -6.64 3.00
C GLN A 189 -19.78 -7.44 1.73
N MET A 190 -18.56 -7.34 1.27
CA MET A 190 -18.04 -8.09 0.11
C MET A 190 -17.89 -9.60 0.37
N MET A 191 -17.90 -10.05 1.62
CA MET A 191 -17.74 -11.46 2.01
C MET A 191 -19.02 -12.10 2.56
N GLU A 192 -20.11 -11.34 2.65
CA GLU A 192 -21.42 -11.88 3.05
C GLU A 192 -21.87 -12.99 2.10
N GLY A 193 -22.26 -14.13 2.67
CA GLY A 193 -22.66 -15.32 1.88
C GLY A 193 -21.52 -16.18 1.34
N ILE A 194 -20.24 -15.78 1.53
CA ILE A 194 -19.07 -16.57 1.10
C ILE A 194 -18.53 -17.42 2.25
N LEU A 195 -18.51 -16.88 3.47
CA LEU A 195 -18.00 -17.57 4.66
C LEU A 195 -19.10 -17.83 5.70
N PRO A 196 -19.00 -18.89 6.52
CA PRO A 196 -19.89 -19.11 7.65
C PRO A 196 -19.88 -17.94 8.65
N PRO A 197 -21.00 -17.65 9.34
CA PRO A 197 -21.08 -16.54 10.29
C PRO A 197 -20.02 -16.54 11.39
N GLU A 198 -19.62 -17.72 11.86
CA GLU A 198 -18.56 -17.88 12.87
C GLU A 198 -17.21 -17.39 12.39
N GLN A 199 -16.85 -17.67 11.12
CA GLN A 199 -15.62 -17.19 10.52
C GLN A 199 -15.68 -15.69 10.26
N LEU A 200 -16.82 -15.16 9.83
CA LEU A 200 -17.03 -13.72 9.65
C LEU A 200 -16.86 -12.97 10.97
N ALA A 201 -17.35 -13.52 12.09
CA ALA A 201 -17.20 -12.92 13.41
C ALA A 201 -15.72 -12.82 13.85
N MET A 202 -14.86 -13.74 13.42
CA MET A 202 -13.41 -13.70 13.68
C MET A 202 -12.65 -12.72 12.78
N LEU A 203 -13.22 -12.34 11.65
CA LEU A 203 -12.58 -11.47 10.65
C LEU A 203 -13.11 -10.04 10.68
N ARG A 204 -13.50 -9.52 11.86
CA ARG A 204 -13.98 -8.15 11.97
C ARG A 204 -12.90 -7.14 11.54
N PRO A 205 -13.29 -6.03 10.87
CA PRO A 205 -12.36 -4.98 10.43
C PRO A 205 -11.46 -4.42 11.55
N GLU A 206 -11.94 -4.41 12.79
CA GLU A 206 -11.21 -3.93 13.96
C GLU A 206 -9.93 -4.74 14.25
N PHE A 207 -9.87 -6.01 13.86
CA PHE A 207 -8.67 -6.83 14.00
C PHE A 207 -7.54 -6.47 13.01
N VAL A 208 -7.86 -5.73 11.95
CA VAL A 208 -6.87 -5.23 10.98
C VAL A 208 -6.33 -3.86 11.38
N SER A 209 -7.15 -3.02 12.00
CA SER A 209 -6.79 -1.63 12.30
C SER A 209 -5.53 -1.45 13.15
N PRO A 210 -5.16 -2.33 14.09
CA PRO A 210 -3.88 -2.26 14.80
C PRO A 210 -2.66 -2.30 13.89
N ALA A 211 -2.72 -3.06 12.79
CA ALA A 211 -1.65 -3.08 11.79
C ALA A 211 -1.50 -1.73 11.10
N VAL A 212 -2.61 -1.10 10.69
CA VAL A 212 -2.58 0.25 10.12
C VAL A 212 -2.00 1.25 11.11
N LEU A 213 -2.42 1.20 12.38
CA LEU A 213 -1.87 2.08 13.43
C LEU A 213 -0.36 1.91 13.59
N ALA A 214 0.16 0.67 13.55
CA ALA A 214 1.60 0.41 13.59
C ALA A 214 2.31 0.98 12.37
N LEU A 215 1.73 0.85 11.16
CA LEU A 215 2.29 1.37 9.90
C LEU A 215 2.26 2.89 9.77
N VAL A 216 1.53 3.61 10.63
CA VAL A 216 1.48 5.08 10.65
C VAL A 216 2.06 5.70 11.90
N SER A 217 2.64 4.91 12.80
CA SER A 217 3.30 5.38 14.02
C SER A 217 4.58 6.18 13.71
N GLU A 218 5.13 6.84 14.72
CA GLU A 218 6.40 7.56 14.63
C GLU A 218 7.51 6.64 14.13
N ASP A 219 7.60 5.43 14.71
CA ASP A 219 8.61 4.41 14.41
C ASP A 219 8.17 3.41 13.35
N ALA A 220 7.14 3.73 12.55
CA ALA A 220 6.65 2.84 11.50
C ALA A 220 7.80 2.34 10.60
N PRO A 221 7.79 1.09 10.14
CA PRO A 221 8.69 0.67 9.08
C PRO A 221 8.42 1.44 7.79
N THR A 222 9.28 1.26 6.80
CA THR A 222 8.98 1.68 5.44
C THR A 222 9.16 0.51 4.47
N ARG A 223 8.46 0.53 3.34
CA ARG A 223 8.60 -0.48 2.29
C ARG A 223 8.18 -1.89 2.74
N THR A 224 7.25 -1.96 3.67
CA THR A 224 6.76 -3.22 4.27
C THR A 224 5.39 -3.59 3.69
N ILE A 225 5.17 -4.88 3.48
CA ILE A 225 3.85 -5.45 3.17
C ILE A 225 3.41 -6.23 4.41
N LEU A 226 2.50 -5.67 5.19
CA LEU A 226 1.97 -6.29 6.41
C LEU A 226 0.61 -6.93 6.10
N CYS A 227 0.48 -8.23 6.32
CA CYS A 227 -0.79 -8.95 6.26
C CYS A 227 -1.45 -8.90 7.64
N ALA A 228 -2.78 -8.77 7.69
CA ALA A 228 -3.51 -8.71 8.95
C ALA A 228 -4.95 -9.24 8.81
N GLY A 229 -5.37 -10.09 9.75
CA GLY A 229 -6.74 -10.60 9.81
C GLY A 229 -6.93 -11.52 11.00
N GLY A 230 -8.10 -11.48 11.65
CA GLY A 230 -8.43 -12.35 12.78
C GLY A 230 -7.47 -12.25 13.98
N GLY A 231 -6.70 -11.16 14.08
CA GLY A 231 -5.66 -11.01 15.12
C GLY A 231 -4.31 -11.65 14.74
N GLY A 232 -4.17 -12.26 13.56
CA GLY A 232 -2.92 -12.72 12.97
C GLY A 232 -2.23 -11.60 12.19
N PHE A 233 -0.89 -11.58 12.22
CA PHE A 233 -0.07 -10.60 11.49
C PHE A 233 1.13 -11.31 10.88
N GLU A 234 1.31 -11.18 9.56
CA GLU A 234 2.42 -11.75 8.81
C GLU A 234 3.07 -10.68 7.93
N MET A 235 4.32 -10.89 7.55
CA MET A 235 5.03 -10.01 6.62
C MET A 235 5.25 -10.73 5.29
N ALA A 236 4.72 -10.17 4.20
CA ALA A 236 4.99 -10.66 2.86
C ALA A 236 6.20 -9.95 2.25
N ASN A 237 7.02 -10.69 1.51
CA ASN A 237 8.22 -10.18 0.87
C ASN A 237 8.28 -10.58 -0.61
N ILE A 238 8.83 -9.70 -1.44
CA ILE A 238 9.27 -10.02 -2.80
C ILE A 238 10.76 -10.32 -2.72
N THR A 239 11.12 -11.58 -2.94
CA THR A 239 12.48 -12.08 -2.80
C THR A 239 13.11 -12.37 -4.16
N LEU A 240 14.44 -12.42 -4.20
CA LEU A 240 15.25 -12.85 -5.34
C LEU A 240 16.14 -14.01 -4.88
N THR A 241 16.09 -15.12 -5.59
CA THR A 241 16.98 -16.26 -5.34
C THR A 241 18.42 -15.93 -5.74
N GLN A 242 19.38 -16.74 -5.27
CA GLN A 242 20.77 -16.58 -5.69
C GLN A 242 20.94 -16.87 -7.19
N GLY A 243 20.13 -17.79 -7.75
CA GLY A 243 20.19 -18.19 -9.15
C GLY A 243 21.56 -18.71 -9.57
N ILE A 244 21.75 -18.91 -10.86
CA ILE A 244 22.98 -19.48 -11.46
C ILE A 244 23.52 -18.58 -12.57
N HIS A 245 24.74 -18.86 -13.01
CA HIS A 245 25.29 -18.37 -14.26
C HIS A 245 25.36 -19.49 -15.31
N ILE A 246 24.96 -19.22 -16.53
CA ILE A 246 25.11 -20.12 -17.67
C ILE A 246 26.01 -19.42 -18.69
N PRO A 247 27.21 -19.93 -18.94
CA PRO A 247 28.12 -19.34 -19.93
C PRO A 247 27.59 -19.55 -21.36
N GLY A 248 27.95 -18.66 -22.28
CA GLY A 248 27.59 -18.75 -23.70
C GLY A 248 27.36 -17.36 -24.30
N ASP A 249 27.38 -17.24 -25.62
CA ASP A 249 27.17 -16.00 -26.36
C ASP A 249 26.18 -16.24 -27.54
N PRO A 250 24.87 -16.17 -27.31
CA PRO A 250 24.13 -16.10 -26.03
C PRO A 250 24.10 -17.44 -25.26
N PRO A 251 23.69 -17.42 -23.96
CA PRO A 251 23.47 -18.65 -23.19
C PRO A 251 22.39 -19.54 -23.81
N SER A 252 22.53 -20.86 -23.67
CA SER A 252 21.57 -21.83 -24.20
C SER A 252 20.27 -21.86 -23.37
N ALA A 253 19.12 -21.72 -24.05
CA ALA A 253 17.80 -21.89 -23.44
C ALA A 253 17.55 -23.31 -22.95
N ASP A 254 18.04 -24.34 -23.67
CA ASP A 254 17.90 -25.72 -23.26
C ASP A 254 18.67 -26.01 -21.94
N THR A 255 19.86 -25.42 -21.81
CA THR A 255 20.64 -25.50 -20.57
C THR A 255 19.92 -24.81 -19.43
N LEU A 256 19.32 -23.63 -19.66
CA LEU A 256 18.51 -22.94 -18.66
C LEU A 256 17.31 -23.80 -18.23
N LEU A 257 16.57 -24.35 -19.18
CA LEU A 257 15.41 -25.19 -18.90
C LEU A 257 15.79 -26.42 -18.06
N ALA A 258 16.89 -27.07 -18.41
CA ALA A 258 17.38 -28.25 -17.68
C ALA A 258 17.81 -27.93 -16.23
N ARG A 259 18.14 -26.66 -15.94
CA ARG A 259 18.65 -26.20 -14.63
C ARG A 259 17.70 -25.27 -13.88
N LEU A 260 16.41 -25.19 -14.28
CA LEU A 260 15.43 -24.32 -13.61
C LEU A 260 15.26 -24.61 -12.10
N THR A 261 15.44 -25.86 -11.68
CA THR A 261 15.42 -26.23 -10.24
C THR A 261 16.54 -25.56 -9.45
N GLU A 262 17.72 -25.41 -10.04
CA GLU A 262 18.84 -24.68 -9.40
C GLU A 262 18.55 -23.18 -9.34
N VAL A 263 17.95 -22.62 -10.40
CA VAL A 263 17.52 -21.21 -10.42
C VAL A 263 16.47 -20.93 -9.34
N ALA A 264 15.58 -21.89 -9.10
CA ALA A 264 14.48 -21.80 -8.15
C ALA A 264 14.89 -22.11 -6.69
N ASP A 265 16.14 -22.53 -6.45
CA ASP A 265 16.62 -22.79 -5.08
C ASP A 265 16.55 -21.53 -4.24
N ARG A 266 15.80 -21.62 -3.15
CA ARG A 266 15.56 -20.51 -2.22
C ARG A 266 16.66 -20.34 -1.16
N THR A 267 17.65 -21.20 -1.15
CA THR A 267 18.79 -21.09 -0.24
C THR A 267 19.51 -19.76 -0.44
N GLY A 268 19.57 -18.94 0.59
CA GLY A 268 20.19 -17.60 0.54
C GLY A 268 19.39 -16.56 -0.26
N GLU A 269 18.09 -16.78 -0.51
CA GLU A 269 17.24 -15.75 -1.11
C GLU A 269 17.24 -14.48 -0.24
N ALA A 270 17.10 -13.33 -0.88
CA ALA A 270 17.12 -12.03 -0.20
C ALA A 270 16.02 -11.11 -0.73
N VAL A 271 15.63 -10.14 0.09
CA VAL A 271 14.74 -9.04 -0.33
C VAL A 271 15.60 -7.92 -0.91
N PRO A 272 15.59 -7.67 -2.22
CA PRO A 272 16.37 -6.58 -2.80
C PRO A 272 15.92 -5.23 -2.26
N ASN A 273 16.87 -4.38 -1.90
CA ASN A 273 16.56 -3.05 -1.38
C ASN A 273 16.21 -2.03 -2.47
N GLN A 274 16.51 -2.32 -3.75
CA GLN A 274 16.15 -1.52 -4.93
C GLN A 274 16.27 -2.34 -6.20
N GLY A 275 15.71 -1.86 -7.31
CA GLY A 275 15.67 -2.59 -8.59
C GLY A 275 17.06 -2.93 -9.17
N PHE A 276 18.04 -2.05 -9.00
CA PHE A 276 19.41 -2.27 -9.51
C PHE A 276 20.14 -3.47 -8.88
N VAL A 277 19.71 -3.96 -7.73
CA VAL A 277 20.33 -5.14 -7.10
C VAL A 277 20.27 -6.35 -8.02
N GLN A 278 19.18 -6.54 -8.77
CA GLN A 278 19.07 -7.64 -9.72
C GLN A 278 20.20 -7.60 -10.76
N SER A 279 20.35 -6.48 -11.48
CA SER A 279 21.40 -6.35 -12.51
C SER A 279 22.82 -6.46 -11.92
N GLN A 280 23.05 -5.96 -10.71
CA GLN A 280 24.33 -6.12 -10.02
C GLN A 280 24.64 -7.59 -9.72
N CYS A 281 23.64 -8.37 -9.28
CA CYS A 281 23.80 -9.81 -9.05
C CYS A 281 24.09 -10.57 -10.36
N GLU A 282 23.42 -10.22 -11.44
CA GLU A 282 23.61 -10.82 -12.77
C GLU A 282 25.01 -10.53 -13.34
N LEU A 283 25.45 -9.28 -13.30
CA LEU A 283 26.76 -8.86 -13.73
C LEU A 283 27.89 -9.52 -12.90
N LYS A 284 27.73 -9.59 -11.59
CA LYS A 284 28.68 -10.27 -10.70
C LYS A 284 28.83 -11.76 -11.06
N LYS A 285 27.73 -12.46 -11.33
CA LYS A 285 27.77 -13.86 -11.78
C LYS A 285 28.45 -14.04 -13.14
N ALA A 286 28.29 -13.04 -14.03
CA ALA A 286 28.97 -13.01 -15.33
C ALA A 286 30.46 -12.63 -15.20
N GLY A 287 31.01 -12.45 -14.00
CA GLY A 287 32.41 -12.12 -13.77
C GLY A 287 32.75 -10.62 -13.80
N PHE A 288 31.73 -9.75 -13.88
CA PHE A 288 32.01 -8.30 -13.82
C PHE A 288 32.36 -7.87 -12.40
N VAL A 289 33.53 -7.24 -12.27
CA VAL A 289 33.98 -6.60 -11.04
C VAL A 289 33.84 -5.08 -11.21
N ALA A 290 32.89 -4.47 -10.47
CA ALA A 290 32.72 -3.03 -10.53
C ALA A 290 33.98 -2.29 -10.05
N PRO A 291 34.47 -1.25 -10.78
CA PRO A 291 35.55 -0.39 -10.31
C PRO A 291 35.17 0.25 -8.96
N GLN A 292 36.12 0.32 -8.01
CA GLN A 292 35.87 0.88 -6.66
C GLN A 292 35.36 2.32 -6.66
N THR A 293 35.51 3.06 -7.76
CA THR A 293 35.02 4.44 -7.95
C THR A 293 33.52 4.56 -8.31
N ALA A 294 32.89 3.49 -8.83
CA ALA A 294 31.49 3.56 -9.30
C ALA A 294 30.45 3.56 -8.17
N VAL A 295 30.80 3.13 -6.97
CA VAL A 295 29.89 3.05 -5.80
C VAL A 295 29.46 4.43 -5.30
N ARG A 296 30.28 5.48 -5.53
CA ARG A 296 29.98 6.86 -5.09
C ARG A 296 28.98 7.60 -5.98
N HIS A 297 28.82 7.25 -7.25
CA HIS A 297 27.97 7.97 -8.17
C HIS A 297 26.48 7.58 -8.11
N VAL A 298 26.15 6.36 -7.69
CA VAL A 298 24.75 5.92 -7.55
C VAL A 298 24.09 6.56 -6.32
N GLN A 299 24.85 6.83 -5.26
CA GLN A 299 24.36 7.57 -4.09
C GLN A 299 24.25 9.08 -4.35
N ALA A 300 25.09 9.66 -5.21
CA ALA A 300 25.09 11.09 -5.53
C ALA A 300 23.99 11.46 -6.55
N ALA A 301 23.58 10.57 -7.45
CA ALA A 301 22.52 10.85 -8.43
C ALA A 301 21.11 10.96 -7.81
N CYS A 302 20.92 10.46 -6.58
CA CYS A 302 19.69 10.68 -5.80
C CYS A 302 19.70 11.99 -4.97
N SER A 303 20.83 12.71 -4.90
CA SER A 303 20.95 13.92 -4.08
C SER A 303 20.90 15.24 -4.88
N THR A 304 20.85 15.19 -6.21
CA THR A 304 20.74 16.39 -7.06
C THR A 304 19.63 16.20 -8.08
N LYS A 305 18.40 16.54 -7.71
CA LYS A 305 17.39 17.21 -8.55
C LYS A 305 16.16 17.55 -7.73
#